data_24492d073c4ace898f1153be10a410b8
#
_entry.id   24492d073c4ace898f1153be10a410b8
#
_cell.length_a   1.000
_cell.length_b   1.000
_cell.length_c   1.000
_cell.angle_alpha   90.00
_cell.angle_beta   90.00
_cell.angle_gamma   90.00
#
_symmetry.space_group_name_H-M   'P 1'
#
loop_
_entity.id
_entity.type
_entity.pdbx_description
1 polymer ?
#
loop_
_entity_poly.entity_id
_entity_poly.type
_entity_poly.pdbx_seq_one_letter_code
_entity_poly.pdbx_strand_id
1 'polypeptide(L)'
;MTELKRVLGFGNILGLAIASIMGTGMFFGTAVGASYSGNASILSWVLLSIVAVYISTFFGELVAMFPRAGGVYEFSKQTYNRFTSFMIGWLAWLVGNLTTALLIVAAIDYLIPDPSQYIIKMIISVILIIILNIIAFHGIEASGFIVTVLAILSISIILSVIFPGIFFMDLSNLTPFFAFGTVPVFITMFFIAESFFGWESVTYLSEETVNPEKIIPKALVYGTMIVGILATILAVVSLGIAPYQDLIVTPAPLSLVFEHIYGAFGQILNYGVFIALIGSAAGGIITMPRLILALARDKLFISQLSDIHPRYKTPYKAIIFQAAISLIVFGMAFGRYRTLLSLLLPLGLIMYIFIILTIPILRKKYPDIKRSFKVPFVKIGPYLVVGFLFSLMVLWIVTEPNAWQILKLGLSFVSIGIPIYLLLEIYYDPDFIVKVNDSLAYFTLLTEKIILPKPVRKEILTLLGNIRNKTLLEFGCSVGTLTLDLAENVKPGGRVYATDLSEKDLMITHNRMTKRGHRHIIIIHDEHQVNRVHPDIPPVDAIVSIGMMGYLQDVKKVLREMKELVPYGGKIVFVDYVDFFKMIPNVAWLSNDATIEKLFREAGFSVFVTRKKGLFWNYVFVYGIKSQRDIPYV
;
A
#
# COMPACT_ATOMS: atom_id res chain seq x y z
N MET A 1 25.40 -2.17 3.10
CA MET A 1 24.18 -1.35 3.32
C MET A 1 24.14 -0.93 4.77
N THR A 2 23.75 0.30 5.06
CA THR A 2 23.60 0.78 6.44
C THR A 2 22.38 0.11 7.06
N GLU A 3 22.51 -0.51 8.24
CA GLU A 3 21.44 -1.22 8.94
C GLU A 3 20.78 -0.33 10.00
N LEU A 4 19.55 -0.67 10.39
CA LEU A 4 18.83 -0.06 11.52
C LEU A 4 19.55 -0.43 12.84
N LYS A 5 19.46 0.46 13.85
CA LYS A 5 20.14 0.25 15.13
C LYS A 5 19.23 -0.45 16.14
N ARG A 6 19.64 -1.60 16.68
CA ARG A 6 18.90 -2.36 17.72
C ARG A 6 19.17 -1.78 19.10
N VAL A 7 18.24 -0.98 19.60
CA VAL A 7 18.40 -0.26 20.88
C VAL A 7 17.15 -0.31 21.77
N LEU A 8 15.99 -0.69 21.22
CA LEU A 8 14.73 -0.66 21.97
C LEU A 8 14.62 -1.88 22.91
N GLY A 9 14.62 -1.62 24.21
CA GLY A 9 14.38 -2.60 25.26
C GLY A 9 12.90 -2.79 25.58
N PHE A 10 12.60 -3.69 26.55
CA PHE A 10 11.22 -4.02 26.94
C PHE A 10 10.40 -2.79 27.38
N GLY A 11 10.97 -1.90 28.20
CA GLY A 11 10.27 -0.70 28.67
C GLY A 11 9.85 0.21 27.52
N ASN A 12 10.75 0.46 26.55
CA ASN A 12 10.46 1.29 25.38
C ASN A 12 9.37 0.65 24.51
N ILE A 13 9.46 -0.67 24.26
CA ILE A 13 8.47 -1.38 23.46
C ILE A 13 7.13 -1.47 24.17
N LEU A 14 7.09 -1.66 25.47
CA LEU A 14 5.85 -1.62 26.26
C LEU A 14 5.21 -0.22 26.22
N GLY A 15 6.01 0.84 26.40
CA GLY A 15 5.55 2.22 26.30
C GLY A 15 4.99 2.52 24.90
N LEU A 16 5.69 2.10 23.85
CA LEU A 16 5.23 2.22 22.46
C LEU A 16 3.94 1.41 22.20
N ALA A 17 3.83 0.19 22.76
CA ALA A 17 2.63 -0.63 22.65
C ALA A 17 1.43 0.06 23.31
N ILE A 18 1.60 0.55 24.53
CA ILE A 18 0.55 1.28 25.24
C ILE A 18 0.16 2.55 24.46
N ALA A 19 1.13 3.37 24.06
CA ALA A 19 0.85 4.60 23.30
C ALA A 19 0.15 4.31 21.97
N SER A 20 0.57 3.28 21.24
CA SER A 20 -0.03 2.93 19.94
C SER A 20 -1.44 2.33 20.06
N ILE A 21 -1.71 1.55 21.13
CA ILE A 21 -3.01 0.91 21.39
C ILE A 21 -3.97 1.90 22.05
N MET A 22 -3.49 2.81 22.89
CA MET A 22 -4.30 3.87 23.50
C MET A 22 -4.70 4.93 22.48
N GLY A 23 -5.50 4.55 21.49
CA GLY A 23 -6.03 5.44 20.47
C GLY A 23 -7.03 6.48 21.01
N THR A 24 -7.80 7.07 20.11
CA THR A 24 -8.85 8.03 20.48
C THR A 24 -9.93 7.41 21.34
N GLY A 25 -10.11 6.10 21.25
CA GLY A 25 -11.13 5.38 21.98
C GLY A 25 -11.02 5.48 23.50
N MET A 26 -9.83 5.68 24.06
CA MET A 26 -9.69 5.92 25.51
C MET A 26 -10.34 7.22 25.96
N PHE A 27 -10.36 8.24 25.11
CA PHE A 27 -10.83 9.58 25.45
C PHE A 27 -12.23 9.88 24.93
N PHE A 28 -12.65 9.22 23.83
CA PHE A 28 -13.95 9.38 23.20
C PHE A 28 -14.83 8.13 23.30
N GLY A 29 -14.21 6.96 23.49
CA GLY A 29 -14.87 5.67 23.34
C GLY A 29 -15.99 5.43 24.36
N THR A 30 -15.89 5.98 25.56
CA THR A 30 -16.98 5.90 26.55
C THR A 30 -18.24 6.60 26.03
N ALA A 31 -18.11 7.82 25.51
CA ALA A 31 -19.25 8.56 24.93
C ALA A 31 -19.76 7.94 23.62
N VAL A 32 -18.84 7.51 22.74
CA VAL A 32 -19.19 6.78 21.53
C VAL A 32 -19.95 5.49 21.85
N GLY A 33 -19.44 4.69 22.78
CA GLY A 33 -20.10 3.45 23.20
C GLY A 33 -21.46 3.72 23.85
N ALA A 34 -21.53 4.70 24.72
CA ALA A 34 -22.77 5.10 25.40
C ALA A 34 -23.83 5.61 24.42
N SER A 35 -23.47 6.21 23.29
CA SER A 35 -24.42 6.66 22.27
C SER A 35 -25.19 5.52 21.60
N TYR A 36 -24.66 4.29 21.63
CA TYR A 36 -25.31 3.09 21.08
C TYR A 36 -25.99 2.23 22.14
N SER A 37 -25.34 1.97 23.26
CA SER A 37 -25.85 1.03 24.27
C SER A 37 -26.03 1.62 25.69
N GLY A 38 -25.84 2.93 25.86
CA GLY A 38 -25.94 3.57 27.17
C GLY A 38 -24.95 2.97 28.16
N ASN A 39 -25.42 2.70 29.37
CA ASN A 39 -24.60 2.11 30.44
C ASN A 39 -24.12 0.69 30.10
N ALA A 40 -24.84 -0.06 29.25
CA ALA A 40 -24.43 -1.41 28.82
C ALA A 40 -23.16 -1.41 27.97
N SER A 41 -22.66 -0.22 27.53
CA SER A 41 -21.35 -0.07 26.90
C SER A 41 -20.20 -0.59 27.78
N ILE A 42 -20.34 -0.59 29.09
CA ILE A 42 -19.39 -1.21 30.03
C ILE A 42 -19.16 -2.69 29.66
N LEU A 43 -20.24 -3.43 29.38
CA LEU A 43 -20.13 -4.84 28.99
C LEU A 43 -19.37 -4.98 27.65
N SER A 44 -19.58 -4.03 26.72
CA SER A 44 -18.84 -4.01 25.44
C SER A 44 -17.33 -3.84 25.68
N TRP A 45 -16.92 -2.98 26.61
CA TRP A 45 -15.52 -2.79 26.97
C TRP A 45 -14.90 -4.07 27.57
N VAL A 46 -15.60 -4.73 28.48
CA VAL A 46 -15.12 -5.99 29.09
C VAL A 46 -14.92 -7.06 28.02
N LEU A 47 -15.95 -7.32 27.20
CA LEU A 47 -15.93 -8.37 26.19
C LEU A 47 -14.86 -8.10 25.13
N LEU A 48 -14.80 -6.86 24.64
CA LEU A 48 -13.82 -6.48 23.60
C LEU A 48 -12.39 -6.54 24.15
N SER A 49 -12.14 -6.15 25.41
CA SER A 49 -10.82 -6.26 26.03
C SER A 49 -10.31 -7.70 26.08
N ILE A 50 -11.18 -8.66 26.39
CA ILE A 50 -10.82 -10.09 26.38
C ILE A 50 -10.43 -10.53 24.95
N VAL A 51 -11.24 -10.16 23.96
CA VAL A 51 -10.95 -10.48 22.54
C VAL A 51 -9.66 -9.80 22.09
N ALA A 52 -9.44 -8.53 22.45
CA ALA A 52 -8.26 -7.76 22.09
C ALA A 52 -6.96 -8.37 22.65
N VAL A 53 -6.96 -8.79 23.95
CA VAL A 53 -5.82 -9.51 24.54
C VAL A 53 -5.54 -10.80 23.78
N TYR A 54 -6.58 -11.52 23.36
CA TYR A 54 -6.39 -12.72 22.57
C TYR A 54 -5.83 -12.40 21.17
N ILE A 55 -6.32 -11.35 20.51
CA ILE A 55 -5.78 -10.87 19.20
C ILE A 55 -4.31 -10.49 19.34
N SER A 56 -3.89 -9.81 20.41
CA SER A 56 -2.50 -9.43 20.62
C SER A 56 -1.54 -10.63 20.64
N THR A 57 -2.03 -11.82 21.06
CA THR A 57 -1.24 -13.05 21.03
C THR A 57 -0.91 -13.52 19.61
N PHE A 58 -1.80 -13.26 18.62
CA PHE A 58 -1.51 -13.58 17.22
C PHE A 58 -0.34 -12.76 16.70
N PHE A 59 -0.35 -11.44 16.93
CA PHE A 59 0.78 -10.57 16.56
C PHE A 59 2.07 -10.99 17.28
N GLY A 60 1.96 -11.40 18.55
CA GLY A 60 3.08 -11.94 19.33
C GLY A 60 3.71 -13.18 18.67
N GLU A 61 2.91 -14.16 18.25
CA GLU A 61 3.44 -15.35 17.57
C GLU A 61 4.04 -15.02 16.20
N LEU A 62 3.42 -14.10 15.46
CA LEU A 62 3.91 -13.68 14.13
C LEU A 62 5.29 -13.02 14.23
N VAL A 63 5.51 -12.12 15.20
CA VAL A 63 6.82 -11.52 15.44
C VAL A 63 7.82 -12.56 15.95
N ALA A 64 7.38 -13.52 16.78
CA ALA A 64 8.26 -14.59 17.25
C ALA A 64 8.77 -15.49 16.10
N MET A 65 8.02 -15.61 15.01
CA MET A 65 8.44 -16.34 13.80
C MET A 65 9.26 -15.46 12.83
N PHE A 66 8.83 -14.21 12.62
CA PHE A 66 9.38 -13.33 11.58
C PHE A 66 9.66 -11.92 12.13
N PRO A 67 10.75 -11.75 12.90
CA PRO A 67 11.08 -10.48 13.54
C PRO A 67 11.78 -9.50 12.58
N ARG A 68 11.08 -9.07 11.54
CA ARG A 68 11.58 -8.14 10.51
C ARG A 68 10.75 -6.86 10.46
N ALA A 69 11.35 -5.79 9.96
CA ALA A 69 10.62 -4.57 9.66
C ALA A 69 9.49 -4.83 8.64
N GLY A 70 8.42 -4.05 8.71
CA GLY A 70 7.25 -4.23 7.85
C GLY A 70 6.13 -5.05 8.47
N GLY A 71 6.36 -5.74 9.61
CA GLY A 71 5.32 -6.39 10.43
C GLY A 71 4.24 -7.09 9.63
N VAL A 72 3.03 -6.52 9.58
CA VAL A 72 1.87 -7.11 8.86
C VAL A 72 2.15 -7.43 7.40
N TYR A 73 2.94 -6.60 6.70
CA TYR A 73 3.38 -6.88 5.34
C TYR A 73 4.30 -8.12 5.30
N GLU A 74 5.30 -8.20 6.20
CA GLU A 74 6.22 -9.35 6.25
C GLU A 74 5.45 -10.64 6.56
N PHE A 75 4.51 -10.62 7.50
CA PHE A 75 3.67 -11.79 7.82
C PHE A 75 2.85 -12.25 6.63
N SER A 76 2.27 -11.30 5.90
CA SER A 76 1.49 -11.55 4.68
C SER A 76 2.36 -12.12 3.57
N LYS A 77 3.59 -11.61 3.39
CA LYS A 77 4.58 -12.06 2.42
C LYS A 77 4.97 -13.52 2.63
N GLN A 78 5.11 -13.94 3.89
CA GLN A 78 5.42 -15.33 4.23
C GLN A 78 4.22 -16.27 3.99
N THR A 79 3.02 -15.74 3.94
CA THR A 79 1.77 -16.51 3.87
C THR A 79 1.17 -16.55 2.48
N TYR A 80 0.96 -15.40 1.90
CA TYR A 80 0.20 -15.18 0.65
C TYR A 80 1.14 -14.98 -0.55
N ASN A 81 0.54 -14.80 -1.73
CA ASN A 81 1.26 -14.40 -2.93
C ASN A 81 1.68 -12.91 -2.86
N ARG A 82 2.53 -12.49 -3.79
CA ARG A 82 3.12 -11.15 -3.85
C ARG A 82 2.06 -10.04 -3.96
N PHE A 83 1.02 -10.24 -4.79
CA PHE A 83 -0.08 -9.29 -4.95
C PHE A 83 -0.88 -9.10 -3.65
N THR A 84 -1.34 -10.21 -3.05
CA THR A 84 -2.11 -10.14 -1.79
C THR A 84 -1.30 -9.52 -0.67
N SER A 85 -0.01 -9.83 -0.58
CA SER A 85 0.89 -9.26 0.43
C SER A 85 1.07 -7.75 0.25
N PHE A 86 1.20 -7.30 -1.00
CA PHE A 86 1.21 -5.87 -1.31
C PHE A 86 -0.10 -5.20 -0.90
N MET A 87 -1.24 -5.78 -1.27
CA MET A 87 -2.56 -5.21 -0.94
C MET A 87 -2.81 -5.10 0.57
N ILE A 88 -2.33 -6.08 1.35
CA ILE A 88 -2.40 -6.02 2.83
C ILE A 88 -1.45 -4.93 3.36
N GLY A 89 -0.23 -4.81 2.83
CA GLY A 89 0.70 -3.73 3.16
C GLY A 89 0.14 -2.35 2.81
N TRP A 90 -0.47 -2.21 1.64
CA TRP A 90 -1.17 -1.00 1.19
C TRP A 90 -2.33 -0.64 2.11
N LEU A 91 -3.17 -1.63 2.46
CA LEU A 91 -4.28 -1.45 3.40
C LEU A 91 -3.77 -1.01 4.78
N ALA A 92 -2.72 -1.65 5.29
CA ALA A 92 -2.10 -1.28 6.56
C ALA A 92 -1.56 0.15 6.56
N TRP A 93 -0.98 0.58 5.43
CA TRP A 93 -0.52 1.94 5.25
C TRP A 93 -1.66 2.96 5.22
N LEU A 94 -2.78 2.65 4.55
CA LEU A 94 -3.99 3.48 4.57
C LEU A 94 -4.58 3.59 5.98
N VAL A 95 -4.72 2.46 6.68
CA VAL A 95 -5.21 2.40 8.07
C VAL A 95 -4.36 3.27 8.98
N GLY A 96 -3.03 3.14 8.91
CA GLY A 96 -2.11 3.93 9.74
C GLY A 96 -2.19 5.45 9.48
N ASN A 97 -2.36 5.87 8.22
CA ASN A 97 -2.56 7.28 7.88
C ASN A 97 -3.90 7.83 8.40
N LEU A 98 -4.98 7.04 8.28
CA LEU A 98 -6.30 7.39 8.82
C LEU A 98 -6.26 7.49 10.34
N THR A 99 -5.61 6.53 11.02
CA THR A 99 -5.42 6.56 12.49
C THR A 99 -4.66 7.81 12.93
N THR A 100 -3.56 8.13 12.25
CA THR A 100 -2.77 9.33 12.58
C THR A 100 -3.60 10.61 12.40
N ALA A 101 -4.35 10.73 11.31
CA ALA A 101 -5.24 11.86 11.07
C ALA A 101 -6.34 11.96 12.15
N LEU A 102 -6.95 10.83 12.51
CA LEU A 102 -7.97 10.73 13.55
C LEU A 102 -7.45 11.20 14.91
N LEU A 103 -6.26 10.74 15.31
CA LEU A 103 -5.61 11.11 16.57
C LEU A 103 -5.31 12.60 16.65
N ILE A 104 -4.83 13.20 15.56
CA ILE A 104 -4.52 14.64 15.52
C ILE A 104 -5.80 15.47 15.58
N VAL A 105 -6.86 15.10 14.84
CA VAL A 105 -8.16 15.76 14.90
C VAL A 105 -8.72 15.69 16.32
N ALA A 106 -8.70 14.50 16.93
CA ALA A 106 -9.15 14.30 18.30
C ALA A 106 -8.36 15.14 19.32
N ALA A 107 -7.04 15.19 19.18
CA ALA A 107 -6.19 16.01 20.05
C ALA A 107 -6.54 17.49 19.97
N ILE A 108 -6.72 18.00 18.77
CA ILE A 108 -7.07 19.42 18.55
C ILE A 108 -8.47 19.75 19.07
N ASP A 109 -9.42 18.82 19.02
CA ASP A 109 -10.76 19.04 19.57
C ASP A 109 -10.74 19.18 21.11
N TYR A 110 -9.81 18.54 21.81
CA TYR A 110 -9.57 18.78 23.24
C TYR A 110 -8.82 20.10 23.52
N LEU A 111 -7.93 20.51 22.62
CA LEU A 111 -7.18 21.77 22.75
C LEU A 111 -8.05 22.99 22.45
N ILE A 112 -8.87 22.91 21.41
CA ILE A 112 -9.74 23.98 20.89
C ILE A 112 -11.12 23.36 20.62
N PRO A 113 -12.03 23.33 21.62
CA PRO A 113 -13.35 22.72 21.44
C PRO A 113 -14.26 23.46 20.44
N ASP A 114 -14.01 24.77 20.21
CA ASP A 114 -14.83 25.63 19.34
C ASP A 114 -14.69 25.23 17.86
N PRO A 115 -15.76 24.74 17.19
CA PRO A 115 -15.73 24.36 15.78
C PRO A 115 -15.48 25.54 14.82
N SER A 116 -15.76 26.78 15.23
CA SER A 116 -15.61 27.99 14.40
C SER A 116 -14.13 28.30 14.11
N GLN A 117 -13.20 27.85 14.96
CA GLN A 117 -11.76 28.10 14.85
C GLN A 117 -11.04 27.12 13.89
N TYR A 118 -11.69 26.77 12.80
CA TYR A 118 -11.21 25.78 11.82
C TYR A 118 -9.78 26.06 11.30
N ILE A 119 -9.50 27.34 10.92
CA ILE A 119 -8.19 27.70 10.35
C ILE A 119 -7.07 27.51 11.38
N ILE A 120 -7.31 27.92 12.63
CA ILE A 120 -6.32 27.78 13.71
C ILE A 120 -6.05 26.29 13.99
N LYS A 121 -7.11 25.49 14.08
CA LYS A 121 -7.02 24.04 14.22
C LYS A 121 -6.15 23.42 13.11
N MET A 122 -6.38 23.81 11.85
CA MET A 122 -5.62 23.32 10.71
C MET A 122 -4.13 23.69 10.79
N ILE A 123 -3.81 24.95 11.11
CA ILE A 123 -2.42 25.41 11.22
C ILE A 123 -1.68 24.64 12.31
N ILE A 124 -2.27 24.52 13.50
CA ILE A 124 -1.65 23.80 14.62
C ILE A 124 -1.43 22.32 14.25
N SER A 125 -2.39 21.68 13.61
CA SER A 125 -2.27 20.28 13.17
C SER A 125 -1.10 20.07 12.19
N VAL A 126 -0.98 20.96 11.18
CA VAL A 126 0.12 20.92 10.21
C VAL A 126 1.47 21.08 10.91
N ILE A 127 1.58 22.05 11.83
CA ILE A 127 2.81 22.26 12.62
C ILE A 127 3.16 21.02 13.43
N LEU A 128 2.18 20.39 14.09
CA LEU A 128 2.38 19.16 14.87
C LEU A 128 2.87 18.00 13.99
N ILE A 129 2.25 17.78 12.82
CA ILE A 129 2.69 16.73 11.88
C ILE A 129 4.15 16.96 11.50
N ILE A 130 4.53 18.19 11.18
CA ILE A 130 5.92 18.53 10.81
C ILE A 130 6.87 18.27 11.98
N ILE A 131 6.55 18.73 13.19
CA ILE A 131 7.38 18.54 14.37
C ILE A 131 7.60 17.05 14.67
N LEU A 132 6.53 16.25 14.65
CA LEU A 132 6.60 14.82 14.92
C LEU A 132 7.44 14.07 13.87
N ASN A 133 7.37 14.46 12.60
CA ASN A 133 8.21 13.90 11.55
C ASN A 133 9.69 14.32 11.69
N ILE A 134 9.97 15.53 12.13
CA ILE A 134 11.33 15.97 12.46
C ILE A 134 11.90 15.11 13.61
N ILE A 135 11.11 14.84 14.65
CA ILE A 135 11.52 13.96 15.75
C ILE A 135 11.80 12.54 15.22
N ALA A 136 10.92 11.99 14.39
CA ALA A 136 11.10 10.67 13.78
C ALA A 136 12.38 10.59 12.91
N PHE A 137 12.76 11.69 12.26
CA PHE A 137 13.95 11.78 11.42
C PHE A 137 15.26 11.68 12.22
N HIS A 138 15.32 12.27 13.43
CA HIS A 138 16.54 12.38 14.24
C HIS A 138 16.98 11.10 14.94
N GLY A 139 16.20 10.03 14.88
CA GLY A 139 16.61 8.70 15.35
C GLY A 139 15.59 8.04 16.28
N ILE A 140 15.69 6.71 16.32
CA ILE A 140 14.73 5.87 17.07
C ILE A 140 14.93 5.95 18.58
N GLU A 141 16.17 6.22 19.06
CA GLU A 141 16.45 6.33 20.49
C GLU A 141 15.71 7.52 21.11
N ALA A 142 15.85 8.72 20.49
CA ALA A 142 15.16 9.92 20.95
C ALA A 142 13.64 9.78 20.79
N SER A 143 13.18 9.26 19.65
CA SER A 143 11.76 9.05 19.37
C SER A 143 11.13 8.04 20.35
N GLY A 144 11.80 6.91 20.64
CA GLY A 144 11.32 5.89 21.56
C GLY A 144 11.26 6.39 23.00
N PHE A 145 12.22 7.20 23.44
CA PHE A 145 12.18 7.84 24.76
C PHE A 145 11.00 8.81 24.88
N ILE A 146 10.81 9.70 23.91
CA ILE A 146 9.71 10.67 23.89
C ILE A 146 8.36 9.95 23.95
N VAL A 147 8.14 8.94 23.10
CA VAL A 147 6.85 8.18 23.10
C VAL A 147 6.65 7.44 24.41
N THR A 148 7.70 6.93 25.05
CA THR A 148 7.59 6.29 26.37
C THR A 148 7.17 7.29 27.44
N VAL A 149 7.73 8.50 27.45
CA VAL A 149 7.32 9.59 28.36
C VAL A 149 5.86 9.98 28.12
N LEU A 150 5.47 10.13 26.84
CA LEU A 150 4.09 10.45 26.48
C LEU A 150 3.11 9.34 26.87
N ALA A 151 3.50 8.06 26.77
CA ALA A 151 2.69 6.92 27.27
C ALA A 151 2.49 6.98 28.79
N ILE A 152 3.53 7.32 29.55
CA ILE A 152 3.42 7.48 31.00
C ILE A 152 2.47 8.64 31.35
N LEU A 153 2.60 9.77 30.64
CA LEU A 153 1.68 10.89 30.79
C LEU A 153 0.23 10.51 30.48
N SER A 154 0.01 9.76 29.39
CA SER A 154 -1.32 9.26 29.00
C SER A 154 -1.95 8.41 30.09
N ILE A 155 -1.17 7.46 30.65
CA ILE A 155 -1.63 6.63 31.79
C ILE A 155 -1.93 7.51 33.00
N SER A 156 -1.08 8.49 33.31
CA SER A 156 -1.27 9.39 34.45
C SER A 156 -2.56 10.21 34.34
N ILE A 157 -2.91 10.69 33.14
CA ILE A 157 -4.17 11.39 32.89
C ILE A 157 -5.37 10.46 33.14
N ILE A 158 -5.33 9.21 32.67
CA ILE A 158 -6.41 8.26 32.88
C ILE A 158 -6.54 7.91 34.38
N LEU A 159 -5.43 7.71 35.04
CA LEU A 159 -5.43 7.44 36.49
C LEU A 159 -5.94 8.65 37.32
N SER A 160 -5.72 9.88 36.85
CA SER A 160 -6.26 11.09 37.48
C SER A 160 -7.80 11.18 37.37
N VAL A 161 -8.41 10.50 36.40
CA VAL A 161 -9.87 10.31 36.36
C VAL A 161 -10.30 9.15 37.27
N ILE A 162 -9.64 8.01 37.12
CA ILE A 162 -10.07 6.75 37.77
C ILE A 162 -10.00 6.87 39.29
N PHE A 163 -8.84 7.23 39.87
CA PHE A 163 -8.65 7.20 41.31
C PHE A 163 -9.57 8.16 42.10
N PRO A 164 -9.61 9.46 41.77
CA PRO A 164 -10.54 10.34 42.46
C PRO A 164 -11.99 10.11 42.02
N GLY A 165 -12.21 9.78 40.73
CA GLY A 165 -13.54 9.59 40.19
C GLY A 165 -14.38 8.53 40.91
N ILE A 166 -13.76 7.48 41.44
CA ILE A 166 -14.46 6.45 42.25
C ILE A 166 -15.25 7.07 43.42
N PHE A 167 -14.74 8.17 43.98
CA PHE A 167 -15.40 8.85 45.12
C PHE A 167 -16.52 9.80 44.70
N PHE A 168 -16.59 10.15 43.41
CA PHE A 168 -17.61 11.04 42.82
C PHE A 168 -18.70 10.28 42.06
N MET A 169 -18.62 8.94 42.04
CA MET A 169 -19.62 8.12 41.35
C MET A 169 -20.97 8.14 42.10
N ASP A 170 -22.03 8.35 41.32
CA ASP A 170 -23.40 8.06 41.70
C ASP A 170 -23.89 6.82 40.95
N LEU A 171 -24.09 5.72 41.66
CA LEU A 171 -24.52 4.46 41.06
C LEU A 171 -25.92 4.55 40.42
N SER A 172 -26.72 5.55 40.74
CA SER A 172 -28.02 5.81 40.11
C SER A 172 -27.85 6.15 38.62
N ASN A 173 -26.72 6.77 38.24
CA ASN A 173 -26.39 7.10 36.83
C ASN A 173 -26.23 5.82 35.99
N LEU A 174 -25.90 4.68 36.57
CA LEU A 174 -25.76 3.39 35.89
C LEU A 174 -27.10 2.68 35.64
N THR A 175 -28.22 3.28 36.05
CA THR A 175 -29.57 2.71 35.86
C THR A 175 -30.41 3.55 34.89
N PRO A 176 -31.14 2.93 33.94
CA PRO A 176 -31.17 1.49 33.66
C PRO A 176 -29.89 1.05 32.93
N PHE A 177 -29.38 -0.16 33.26
CA PHE A 177 -28.14 -0.68 32.64
C PHE A 177 -28.35 -1.01 31.17
N PHE A 178 -29.42 -1.72 30.80
CA PHE A 178 -29.76 -2.05 29.41
C PHE A 178 -30.84 -1.10 28.87
N ALA A 179 -30.57 0.20 28.80
CA ALA A 179 -31.52 1.20 28.31
C ALA A 179 -32.00 0.94 26.86
N PHE A 180 -31.14 0.37 26.01
CA PHE A 180 -31.41 0.09 24.58
C PHE A 180 -31.44 -1.42 24.25
N GLY A 181 -31.49 -2.29 25.27
CA GLY A 181 -31.45 -3.74 25.10
C GLY A 181 -30.04 -4.31 24.94
N THR A 182 -29.91 -5.56 24.49
CA THR A 182 -28.62 -6.29 24.47
C THR A 182 -27.91 -6.23 23.11
N VAL A 183 -28.64 -6.14 21.98
CA VAL A 183 -28.06 -6.10 20.64
C VAL A 183 -27.11 -4.90 20.45
N PRO A 184 -27.42 -3.68 20.91
CA PRO A 184 -26.53 -2.52 20.83
C PRO A 184 -25.16 -2.71 21.50
N VAL A 185 -25.02 -3.65 22.44
CA VAL A 185 -23.71 -3.99 23.03
C VAL A 185 -22.71 -4.43 21.95
N PHE A 186 -23.13 -5.20 20.97
CA PHE A 186 -22.27 -5.68 19.89
C PHE A 186 -21.93 -4.57 18.88
N ILE A 187 -22.88 -3.67 18.57
CA ILE A 187 -22.57 -2.52 17.69
C ILE A 187 -21.61 -1.55 18.39
N THR A 188 -21.75 -1.40 19.71
CA THR A 188 -20.77 -0.64 20.53
C THR A 188 -19.38 -1.24 20.40
N MET A 189 -19.23 -2.58 20.44
CA MET A 189 -17.93 -3.23 20.28
C MET A 189 -17.28 -2.91 18.93
N PHE A 190 -18.06 -2.75 17.85
CA PHE A 190 -17.53 -2.29 16.58
C PHE A 190 -16.92 -0.90 16.70
N PHE A 191 -17.64 0.07 17.28
CA PHE A 191 -17.21 1.46 17.33
C PHE A 191 -16.07 1.73 18.32
N ILE A 192 -15.99 0.97 19.40
CA ILE A 192 -14.88 1.09 20.36
C ILE A 192 -13.66 0.22 19.99
N ALA A 193 -13.73 -0.58 18.91
CA ALA A 193 -12.64 -1.45 18.49
C ALA A 193 -11.37 -0.67 18.12
N GLU A 194 -11.49 0.58 17.67
CA GLU A 194 -10.35 1.47 17.38
C GLU A 194 -9.44 1.63 18.59
N SER A 195 -9.98 1.60 19.80
CA SER A 195 -9.22 1.68 21.06
C SER A 195 -8.15 0.60 21.22
N PHE A 196 -8.21 -0.45 20.43
CA PHE A 196 -7.27 -1.56 20.43
C PHE A 196 -6.47 -1.68 19.12
N PHE A 197 -6.61 -0.74 18.18
CA PHE A 197 -5.76 -0.71 16.99
C PHE A 197 -4.35 -0.25 17.38
N GLY A 198 -3.32 -0.71 16.64
CA GLY A 198 -1.94 -0.30 16.87
C GLY A 198 -0.97 -1.43 17.15
N TRP A 199 -1.44 -2.69 17.27
CA TRP A 199 -0.53 -3.84 17.42
C TRP A 199 0.47 -3.93 16.27
N GLU A 200 0.02 -3.63 15.04
CA GLU A 200 0.85 -3.62 13.84
C GLU A 200 2.02 -2.64 13.96
N SER A 201 1.78 -1.46 14.51
CA SER A 201 2.78 -0.40 14.67
C SER A 201 4.00 -0.88 15.46
N VAL A 202 3.78 -1.62 16.53
CA VAL A 202 4.86 -2.18 17.34
C VAL A 202 5.66 -3.22 16.57
N THR A 203 4.99 -4.02 15.72
CA THR A 203 5.66 -5.06 14.92
C THR A 203 6.61 -4.49 13.86
N TYR A 204 6.37 -3.25 13.39
CA TYR A 204 7.26 -2.57 12.44
C TYR A 204 8.64 -2.27 13.00
N LEU A 205 8.80 -2.20 14.32
CA LEU A 205 10.04 -1.90 15.02
C LEU A 205 10.90 -3.14 15.32
N SER A 206 10.57 -4.28 14.77
CA SER A 206 11.24 -5.57 15.06
C SER A 206 12.75 -5.51 14.80
N GLU A 207 13.23 -4.80 13.76
CA GLU A 207 14.65 -4.66 13.45
C GLU A 207 15.40 -3.68 14.38
N GLU A 208 14.68 -2.81 15.10
CA GLU A 208 15.23 -1.83 16.04
C GLU A 208 15.10 -2.31 17.51
N THR A 209 14.46 -3.46 17.75
CA THR A 209 14.24 -4.05 19.06
C THR A 209 15.34 -5.07 19.40
N VAL A 210 15.79 -5.05 20.66
CA VAL A 210 16.69 -6.07 21.22
C VAL A 210 15.90 -7.34 21.48
N ASN A 211 16.32 -8.50 20.95
CA ASN A 211 15.61 -9.79 21.07
C ASN A 211 14.10 -9.68 20.77
N PRO A 212 13.72 -9.20 19.56
CA PRO A 212 12.33 -8.86 19.24
C PRO A 212 11.36 -10.04 19.40
N GLU A 213 11.82 -11.25 19.12
CA GLU A 213 11.04 -12.50 19.24
C GLU A 213 10.59 -12.82 20.69
N LYS A 214 11.16 -12.17 21.69
CA LYS A 214 10.81 -12.33 23.11
C LYS A 214 10.16 -11.08 23.70
N ILE A 215 10.67 -9.90 23.33
CA ILE A 215 10.26 -8.61 23.90
C ILE A 215 8.91 -8.18 23.35
N ILE A 216 8.75 -8.17 22.01
CA ILE A 216 7.54 -7.65 21.37
C ILE A 216 6.29 -8.48 21.77
N PRO A 217 6.30 -9.84 21.75
CA PRO A 217 5.13 -10.60 22.17
C PRO A 217 4.65 -10.26 23.58
N LYS A 218 5.58 -10.16 24.53
CA LYS A 218 5.25 -9.82 25.93
C LYS A 218 4.69 -8.39 26.04
N ALA A 219 5.34 -7.43 25.35
CA ALA A 219 4.91 -6.04 25.38
C ALA A 219 3.52 -5.85 24.77
N LEU A 220 3.20 -6.54 23.68
CA LEU A 220 1.87 -6.51 23.05
C LEU A 220 0.79 -7.06 23.99
N VAL A 221 1.01 -8.23 24.60
CA VAL A 221 0.02 -8.85 25.50
C VAL A 221 -0.18 -8.02 26.77
N TYR A 222 0.92 -7.62 27.44
CA TYR A 222 0.81 -6.81 28.67
C TYR A 222 0.27 -5.41 28.37
N GLY A 223 0.71 -4.76 27.28
CA GLY A 223 0.20 -3.46 26.86
C GLY A 223 -1.31 -3.50 26.59
N THR A 224 -1.78 -4.49 25.82
CA THR A 224 -3.21 -4.66 25.55
C THR A 224 -4.02 -4.93 26.81
N MET A 225 -3.48 -5.75 27.73
CA MET A 225 -4.15 -6.04 29.00
C MET A 225 -4.26 -4.79 29.88
N ILE A 226 -3.18 -4.00 29.99
CA ILE A 226 -3.20 -2.74 30.74
C ILE A 226 -4.22 -1.78 30.14
N VAL A 227 -4.20 -1.59 28.83
CA VAL A 227 -5.14 -0.68 28.12
C VAL A 227 -6.59 -1.16 28.31
N GLY A 228 -6.86 -2.46 28.15
CA GLY A 228 -8.21 -3.02 28.31
C GLY A 228 -8.78 -2.84 29.74
N ILE A 229 -7.94 -3.05 30.75
CA ILE A 229 -8.33 -2.83 32.17
C ILE A 229 -8.61 -1.34 32.40
N LEU A 230 -7.70 -0.46 31.98
CA LEU A 230 -7.86 0.99 32.15
C LEU A 230 -9.10 1.52 31.42
N ALA A 231 -9.34 1.08 30.17
CA ALA A 231 -10.50 1.47 29.39
C ALA A 231 -11.81 1.04 30.04
N THR A 232 -11.87 -0.19 30.56
CA THR A 232 -13.06 -0.71 31.22
C THR A 232 -13.35 0.07 32.52
N ILE A 233 -12.34 0.30 33.35
CA ILE A 233 -12.51 1.05 34.63
C ILE A 233 -12.87 2.52 34.30
N LEU A 234 -12.22 3.14 33.31
CA LEU A 234 -12.52 4.50 32.89
C LEU A 234 -13.98 4.63 32.42
N ALA A 235 -14.49 3.65 31.69
CA ALA A 235 -15.89 3.64 31.25
C ALA A 235 -16.85 3.55 32.43
N VAL A 236 -16.58 2.65 33.39
CA VAL A 236 -17.38 2.53 34.60
C VAL A 236 -17.42 3.82 35.41
N VAL A 237 -16.24 4.41 35.66
CA VAL A 237 -16.10 5.63 36.44
C VAL A 237 -16.77 6.83 35.75
N SER A 238 -16.51 7.00 34.45
CA SER A 238 -17.09 8.13 33.68
C SER A 238 -18.61 8.08 33.64
N LEU A 239 -19.20 6.89 33.40
CA LEU A 239 -20.66 6.69 33.39
C LEU A 239 -21.28 6.77 34.77
N GLY A 240 -20.50 6.46 35.83
CA GLY A 240 -20.95 6.66 37.21
C GLY A 240 -20.92 8.12 37.65
N ILE A 241 -20.05 8.95 37.10
CA ILE A 241 -19.94 10.38 37.43
C ILE A 241 -20.99 11.21 36.72
N ALA A 242 -21.18 10.98 35.43
CA ALA A 242 -22.09 11.76 34.59
C ALA A 242 -23.08 10.85 33.87
N PRO A 243 -24.37 11.20 33.79
CA PRO A 243 -25.34 10.49 32.98
C PRO A 243 -24.86 10.35 31.54
N TYR A 244 -25.07 9.18 30.93
CA TYR A 244 -24.60 8.92 29.56
C TYR A 244 -25.17 9.93 28.55
N GLN A 245 -26.36 10.47 28.77
CA GLN A 245 -27.01 11.48 27.92
C GLN A 245 -26.15 12.74 27.81
N ASP A 246 -25.48 13.16 28.87
CA ASP A 246 -24.64 14.36 28.90
C ASP A 246 -23.27 14.09 28.22
N LEU A 247 -22.74 12.89 28.41
CA LEU A 247 -21.47 12.46 27.80
C LEU A 247 -21.55 12.40 26.26
N ILE A 248 -22.67 11.95 25.69
CA ILE A 248 -22.82 11.75 24.24
C ILE A 248 -22.93 13.05 23.43
N VAL A 249 -23.34 14.14 24.04
CA VAL A 249 -23.50 15.45 23.39
C VAL A 249 -22.27 16.34 23.52
N THR A 250 -21.32 15.97 24.37
CA THR A 250 -20.12 16.76 24.66
C THR A 250 -19.01 16.48 23.64
N PRO A 251 -18.43 17.49 22.97
CA PRO A 251 -17.33 17.29 21.99
C PRO A 251 -16.07 16.67 22.60
N ALA A 252 -15.79 16.93 23.88
CA ALA A 252 -14.67 16.41 24.63
C ALA A 252 -15.20 15.71 25.91
N PRO A 253 -15.62 14.43 25.84
CA PRO A 253 -16.39 13.78 26.89
C PRO A 253 -15.70 13.77 28.27
N LEU A 254 -14.39 13.55 28.32
CA LEU A 254 -13.66 13.56 29.59
C LEU A 254 -13.56 14.95 30.22
N SER A 255 -13.74 16.04 29.47
CA SER A 255 -13.81 17.41 30.04
C SER A 255 -14.95 17.52 31.03
N LEU A 256 -16.10 16.94 30.71
CA LEU A 256 -17.26 16.93 31.61
C LEU A 256 -16.95 16.13 32.89
N VAL A 257 -16.28 14.98 32.75
CA VAL A 257 -15.87 14.16 33.91
C VAL A 257 -14.84 14.90 34.77
N PHE A 258 -13.86 15.58 34.15
CA PHE A 258 -12.88 16.41 34.86
C PHE A 258 -13.54 17.55 35.63
N GLU A 259 -14.55 18.20 35.04
CA GLU A 259 -15.28 19.29 35.67
C GLU A 259 -16.05 18.81 36.92
N HIS A 260 -16.65 17.64 36.87
CA HIS A 260 -17.32 17.04 38.04
C HIS A 260 -16.35 16.70 39.19
N ILE A 261 -15.12 16.25 38.85
CA ILE A 261 -14.12 15.87 39.86
C ILE A 261 -13.37 17.10 40.41
N TYR A 262 -12.97 18.02 39.55
CA TYR A 262 -12.01 19.09 39.85
C TYR A 262 -12.58 20.50 39.73
N GLY A 263 -13.86 20.65 39.33
CA GLY A 263 -14.47 21.96 39.05
C GLY A 263 -13.73 22.66 37.90
N ALA A 264 -13.58 23.98 37.99
CA ALA A 264 -12.92 24.79 36.97
C ALA A 264 -11.48 24.38 36.66
N PHE A 265 -10.75 23.78 37.61
CA PHE A 265 -9.39 23.25 37.39
C PHE A 265 -9.35 22.04 36.43
N GLY A 266 -10.49 21.36 36.25
CA GLY A 266 -10.59 20.22 35.34
C GLY A 266 -10.22 20.57 33.89
N GLN A 267 -10.42 21.82 33.47
CA GLN A 267 -10.04 22.26 32.12
C GLN A 267 -8.54 22.13 31.81
N ILE A 268 -7.68 22.19 32.83
CA ILE A 268 -6.23 22.02 32.67
C ILE A 268 -5.91 20.59 32.20
N LEU A 269 -6.71 19.61 32.61
CA LEU A 269 -6.50 18.22 32.21
C LEU A 269 -6.78 17.96 30.72
N ASN A 270 -7.50 18.82 30.04
CA ASN A 270 -7.69 18.77 28.60
C ASN A 270 -6.38 18.92 27.84
N TYR A 271 -5.45 19.74 28.33
CA TYR A 271 -4.08 19.81 27.78
C TYR A 271 -3.33 18.49 27.95
N GLY A 272 -3.59 17.79 29.06
CA GLY A 272 -3.03 16.44 29.25
C GLY A 272 -3.58 15.43 28.25
N VAL A 273 -4.90 15.45 27.97
CA VAL A 273 -5.50 14.61 26.93
C VAL A 273 -4.94 14.94 25.56
N PHE A 274 -4.81 16.23 25.22
CA PHE A 274 -4.16 16.68 24.00
C PHE A 274 -2.76 16.07 23.86
N ILE A 275 -1.92 16.18 24.89
CA ILE A 275 -0.56 15.62 24.89
C ILE A 275 -0.57 14.09 24.75
N ALA A 276 -1.50 13.41 25.39
CA ALA A 276 -1.66 11.97 25.31
C ALA A 276 -1.99 11.51 23.88
N LEU A 277 -2.94 12.16 23.23
CA LEU A 277 -3.35 11.88 21.84
C LEU A 277 -2.22 12.18 20.83
N ILE A 278 -1.47 13.27 21.06
CA ILE A 278 -0.27 13.57 20.25
C ILE A 278 0.81 12.50 20.45
N GLY A 279 0.94 11.95 21.66
CA GLY A 279 1.84 10.83 21.94
C GLY A 279 1.49 9.58 21.13
N SER A 280 0.20 9.26 21.05
CA SER A 280 -0.29 8.15 20.23
C SER A 280 -0.07 8.40 18.73
N ALA A 281 -0.33 9.62 18.24
CA ALA A 281 -0.04 10.01 16.85
C ALA A 281 1.47 9.91 16.52
N ALA A 282 2.34 10.31 17.47
CA ALA A 282 3.79 10.18 17.33
C ALA A 282 4.21 8.72 17.15
N GLY A 283 3.60 7.79 17.89
CA GLY A 283 3.83 6.35 17.71
C GLY A 283 3.60 5.91 16.27
N GLY A 284 2.47 6.29 15.66
CA GLY A 284 2.16 6.00 14.26
C GLY A 284 3.14 6.63 13.28
N ILE A 285 3.43 7.93 13.44
CA ILE A 285 4.37 8.68 12.57
C ILE A 285 5.79 8.07 12.59
N ILE A 286 6.24 7.58 13.75
CA ILE A 286 7.55 6.94 13.88
C ILE A 286 7.57 5.56 13.23
N THR A 287 6.50 4.79 13.34
CA THR A 287 6.48 3.37 12.93
C THR A 287 6.15 3.17 11.45
N MET A 288 5.25 3.96 10.86
CA MET A 288 4.81 3.83 9.47
C MET A 288 5.93 3.84 8.42
N PRO A 289 6.98 4.67 8.51
CA PRO A 289 8.09 4.64 7.56
C PRO A 289 8.82 3.29 7.48
N ARG A 290 8.73 2.43 8.53
CA ARG A 290 9.33 1.08 8.52
C ARG A 290 8.53 0.11 7.66
N LEU A 291 7.22 0.30 7.56
CA LEU A 291 6.38 -0.43 6.60
C LEU A 291 6.75 -0.05 5.16
N ILE A 292 6.88 1.26 4.88
CA ILE A 292 7.31 1.75 3.55
C ILE A 292 8.71 1.23 3.21
N LEU A 293 9.64 1.24 4.17
CA LEU A 293 10.98 0.68 4.02
C LEU A 293 10.93 -0.79 3.59
N ALA A 294 10.09 -1.60 4.23
CA ALA A 294 9.97 -3.02 3.91
C ALA A 294 9.41 -3.25 2.50
N LEU A 295 8.36 -2.52 2.12
CA LEU A 295 7.79 -2.56 0.77
C LEU A 295 8.81 -2.10 -0.29
N ALA A 296 9.58 -1.05 -0.01
CA ALA A 296 10.60 -0.52 -0.93
C ALA A 296 11.79 -1.49 -1.10
N ARG A 297 12.22 -2.18 -0.02
CA ARG A 297 13.24 -3.24 -0.09
C ARG A 297 12.84 -4.38 -1.02
N ASP A 298 11.55 -4.72 -1.04
CA ASP A 298 10.99 -5.79 -1.89
C ASP A 298 10.56 -5.30 -3.27
N LYS A 299 10.90 -4.05 -3.63
CA LYS A 299 10.51 -3.43 -4.91
C LYS A 299 8.98 -3.35 -5.11
N LEU A 300 8.22 -3.34 -4.02
CA LEU A 300 6.78 -3.08 -3.98
C LEU A 300 6.46 -1.63 -3.61
N PHE A 301 7.46 -0.78 -3.66
CA PHE A 301 7.40 0.68 -3.59
C PHE A 301 8.64 1.27 -4.29
N ILE A 302 8.74 2.60 -4.36
CA ILE A 302 9.91 3.28 -4.95
C ILE A 302 11.16 2.88 -4.16
N SER A 303 12.13 2.22 -4.81
CA SER A 303 13.28 1.61 -4.14
C SER A 303 14.15 2.60 -3.35
N GLN A 304 14.19 3.88 -3.78
CA GLN A 304 14.90 4.95 -3.10
C GLN A 304 14.37 5.22 -1.68
N LEU A 305 13.13 4.81 -1.36
CA LEU A 305 12.56 4.93 -0.01
C LEU A 305 13.16 3.91 0.96
N SER A 306 13.94 2.95 0.48
CA SER A 306 14.69 2.01 1.33
C SER A 306 16.01 2.56 1.86
N ASP A 307 16.40 3.78 1.50
CA ASP A 307 17.65 4.38 1.94
C ASP A 307 17.64 4.72 3.43
N ILE A 308 18.71 4.32 4.13
CA ILE A 308 18.91 4.58 5.55
C ILE A 308 19.92 5.70 5.72
N HIS A 309 19.59 6.70 6.56
CA HIS A 309 20.46 7.84 6.83
C HIS A 309 21.77 7.40 7.52
N PRO A 310 22.95 7.80 7.02
CA PRO A 310 24.24 7.30 7.54
C PRO A 310 24.47 7.64 9.02
N ARG A 311 24.04 8.82 9.48
CA ARG A 311 24.23 9.31 10.86
C ARG A 311 23.11 8.86 11.79
N TYR A 312 21.84 9.09 11.41
CA TYR A 312 20.68 8.86 12.27
C TYR A 312 20.16 7.42 12.25
N LYS A 313 20.62 6.60 11.29
CA LYS A 313 20.18 5.21 11.12
C LYS A 313 18.66 5.05 10.99
N THR A 314 18.00 6.03 10.38
CA THR A 314 16.56 6.07 10.13
C THR A 314 16.26 5.98 8.63
N PRO A 315 15.10 5.48 8.20
CA PRO A 315 14.69 5.46 6.78
C PRO A 315 14.21 6.85 6.35
N TYR A 316 15.13 7.79 6.22
CA TYR A 316 14.86 9.22 6.11
C TYR A 316 14.00 9.61 4.90
N LYS A 317 14.19 8.97 3.74
CA LYS A 317 13.37 9.24 2.55
C LYS A 317 11.93 8.75 2.74
N ALA A 318 11.76 7.59 3.39
CA ALA A 318 10.43 7.10 3.75
C ALA A 318 9.73 8.02 4.76
N ILE A 319 10.46 8.60 5.72
CA ILE A 319 9.91 9.58 6.67
C ILE A 319 9.44 10.83 5.95
N ILE A 320 10.25 11.40 5.03
CA ILE A 320 9.87 12.59 4.25
C ILE A 320 8.64 12.29 3.38
N PHE A 321 8.64 11.15 2.70
CA PHE A 321 7.50 10.72 1.90
C PHE A 321 6.23 10.56 2.76
N GLN A 322 6.35 9.89 3.91
CA GLN A 322 5.26 9.70 4.85
C GLN A 322 4.72 11.05 5.37
N ALA A 323 5.60 12.01 5.68
CA ALA A 323 5.19 13.35 6.12
C ALA A 323 4.32 14.06 5.06
N ALA A 324 4.73 14.02 3.79
CA ALA A 324 3.96 14.60 2.70
C ALA A 324 2.56 13.96 2.56
N ILE A 325 2.49 12.61 2.61
CA ILE A 325 1.23 11.90 2.52
C ILE A 325 0.34 12.15 3.75
N SER A 326 0.90 12.18 4.96
CA SER A 326 0.15 12.49 6.18
C SER A 326 -0.49 13.89 6.11
N LEU A 327 0.22 14.88 5.54
CA LEU A 327 -0.34 16.22 5.33
C LEU A 327 -1.49 16.22 4.31
N ILE A 328 -1.36 15.45 3.22
CA ILE A 328 -2.42 15.31 2.21
C ILE A 328 -3.65 14.63 2.81
N VAL A 329 -3.48 13.49 3.47
CA VAL A 329 -4.59 12.73 4.09
C VAL A 329 -5.27 13.56 5.17
N PHE A 330 -4.49 14.24 6.00
CA PHE A 330 -5.01 15.16 7.00
C PHE A 330 -5.84 16.27 6.36
N GLY A 331 -5.33 16.92 5.30
CA GLY A 331 -6.04 17.99 4.57
C GLY A 331 -7.36 17.52 3.95
N MET A 332 -7.41 16.27 3.44
CA MET A 332 -8.63 15.68 2.87
C MET A 332 -9.67 15.31 3.93
N ALA A 333 -9.22 14.93 5.12
CA ALA A 333 -10.06 14.35 6.16
C ALA A 333 -10.43 15.34 7.28
N PHE A 334 -9.96 16.57 7.19
CA PHE A 334 -10.05 17.55 8.27
C PHE A 334 -11.50 17.84 8.71
N GLY A 335 -11.72 17.79 10.03
CA GLY A 335 -12.89 18.35 10.72
C GLY A 335 -14.02 17.39 11.05
N ARG A 336 -13.91 16.06 10.75
CA ARG A 336 -15.01 15.13 11.07
C ARG A 336 -14.51 13.82 11.71
N TYR A 337 -14.25 13.86 13.01
CA TYR A 337 -13.86 12.70 13.81
C TYR A 337 -14.70 11.44 13.51
N ARG A 338 -16.04 11.52 13.57
CA ARG A 338 -16.94 10.40 13.32
C ARG A 338 -16.79 9.80 11.91
N THR A 339 -16.57 10.63 10.90
CA THR A 339 -16.38 10.16 9.51
C THR A 339 -15.06 9.39 9.37
N LEU A 340 -13.97 9.92 9.96
CA LEU A 340 -12.68 9.24 9.98
C LEU A 340 -12.76 7.90 10.71
N LEU A 341 -13.40 7.88 11.88
CA LEU A 341 -13.59 6.66 12.68
C LEU A 341 -14.39 5.60 11.90
N SER A 342 -15.50 6.01 11.28
CA SER A 342 -16.35 5.11 10.50
C SER A 342 -15.65 4.55 9.25
N LEU A 343 -14.70 5.30 8.66
CA LEU A 343 -13.90 4.84 7.53
C LEU A 343 -12.75 3.92 7.98
N LEU A 344 -12.12 4.24 9.10
CA LEU A 344 -11.00 3.50 9.68
C LEU A 344 -11.40 2.09 10.13
N LEU A 345 -12.51 1.98 10.86
CA LEU A 345 -12.92 0.75 11.53
C LEU A 345 -13.06 -0.45 10.58
N PRO A 346 -13.87 -0.41 9.51
CA PRO A 346 -14.02 -1.57 8.63
C PRO A 346 -12.71 -1.94 7.93
N LEU A 347 -11.89 -0.96 7.55
CA LEU A 347 -10.59 -1.20 6.91
C LEU A 347 -9.61 -1.88 7.87
N GLY A 348 -9.56 -1.43 9.12
CA GLY A 348 -8.73 -2.04 10.16
C GLY A 348 -9.17 -3.47 10.49
N LEU A 349 -10.47 -3.71 10.62
CA LEU A 349 -11.00 -5.06 10.87
C LEU A 349 -10.71 -6.01 9.70
N ILE A 350 -10.85 -5.55 8.44
CA ILE A 350 -10.47 -6.34 7.26
C ILE A 350 -8.97 -6.70 7.32
N MET A 351 -8.11 -5.73 7.62
CA MET A 351 -6.67 -5.98 7.78
C MET A 351 -6.41 -7.05 8.84
N TYR A 352 -7.00 -6.93 10.01
CA TYR A 352 -6.80 -7.90 11.10
C TYR A 352 -7.33 -9.29 10.76
N ILE A 353 -8.46 -9.41 10.06
CA ILE A 353 -8.97 -10.70 9.57
C ILE A 353 -7.90 -11.39 8.71
N PHE A 354 -7.30 -10.69 7.74
CA PHE A 354 -6.24 -11.28 6.91
C PHE A 354 -5.01 -11.67 7.72
N ILE A 355 -4.61 -10.86 8.71
CA ILE A 355 -3.44 -11.15 9.55
C ILE A 355 -3.68 -12.34 10.48
N ILE A 356 -4.85 -12.44 11.11
CA ILE A 356 -5.19 -13.56 11.99
C ILE A 356 -5.21 -14.87 11.20
N LEU A 357 -5.72 -14.87 9.97
CA LEU A 357 -5.73 -16.04 9.08
C LEU A 357 -4.33 -16.49 8.65
N THR A 358 -3.29 -15.65 8.79
CA THR A 358 -1.92 -16.08 8.51
C THR A 358 -1.44 -17.18 9.46
N ILE A 359 -1.89 -17.17 10.73
CA ILE A 359 -1.42 -18.10 11.78
C ILE A 359 -1.65 -19.58 11.42
N PRO A 360 -2.88 -20.04 11.13
CA PRO A 360 -3.10 -21.44 10.79
C PRO A 360 -2.36 -21.84 9.50
N ILE A 361 -2.24 -20.92 8.52
CA ILE A 361 -1.52 -21.16 7.27
C ILE A 361 -0.02 -21.33 7.53
N LEU A 362 0.60 -20.41 8.31
CA LEU A 362 2.03 -20.44 8.63
C LEU A 362 2.41 -21.62 9.52
N ARG A 363 1.54 -22.04 10.41
CA ARG A 363 1.79 -23.27 11.21
C ARG A 363 1.83 -24.53 10.34
N LYS A 364 1.02 -24.57 9.27
CA LYS A 364 1.03 -25.67 8.29
C LYS A 364 2.23 -25.55 7.35
N LYS A 365 2.57 -24.34 6.90
CA LYS A 365 3.65 -24.08 5.93
C LYS A 365 5.04 -24.25 6.55
N TYR A 366 5.20 -23.84 7.82
CA TYR A 366 6.47 -23.86 8.55
C TYR A 366 6.32 -24.57 9.90
N PRO A 367 6.12 -25.91 9.93
CA PRO A 367 5.90 -26.65 11.18
C PRO A 367 7.09 -26.57 12.13
N ASP A 368 8.32 -26.58 11.61
CA ASP A 368 9.57 -26.69 12.35
C ASP A 368 10.16 -25.34 12.79
N ILE A 369 9.58 -24.21 12.35
CA ILE A 369 10.11 -22.90 12.73
C ILE A 369 10.02 -22.71 14.25
N LYS A 370 11.11 -22.26 14.87
CA LYS A 370 11.14 -22.00 16.31
C LYS A 370 10.20 -20.85 16.68
N ARG A 371 9.28 -21.09 17.62
CA ARG A 371 8.34 -20.11 18.15
C ARG A 371 8.64 -19.89 19.63
N SER A 372 9.21 -18.74 19.98
CA SER A 372 9.46 -18.33 21.37
C SER A 372 8.16 -17.97 22.11
N PHE A 373 7.12 -17.65 21.36
CA PHE A 373 5.76 -17.36 21.84
C PHE A 373 4.75 -18.11 20.97
N LYS A 374 3.69 -18.66 21.56
CA LYS A 374 2.67 -19.46 20.87
C LYS A 374 1.27 -19.01 21.29
N VAL A 375 0.39 -18.83 20.32
CA VAL A 375 -1.05 -18.55 20.53
C VAL A 375 -1.72 -19.79 21.17
N PRO A 376 -2.49 -19.61 22.26
CA PRO A 376 -3.32 -20.68 22.80
C PRO A 376 -4.50 -20.98 21.85
N PHE A 377 -5.06 -22.19 21.92
CA PHE A 377 -6.27 -22.63 21.18
C PHE A 377 -6.24 -22.37 19.67
N VAL A 378 -5.08 -22.45 19.03
CA VAL A 378 -4.87 -22.05 17.61
C VAL A 378 -5.72 -22.82 16.59
N LYS A 379 -6.19 -24.03 16.91
CA LYS A 379 -7.02 -24.83 15.99
C LYS A 379 -8.38 -24.21 15.72
N ILE A 380 -8.95 -23.51 16.70
CA ILE A 380 -10.32 -22.95 16.62
C ILE A 380 -10.29 -21.43 16.79
N GLY A 381 -9.42 -20.92 17.68
CA GLY A 381 -9.38 -19.51 18.08
C GLY A 381 -9.28 -18.50 16.94
N PRO A 382 -8.37 -18.66 15.95
CA PRO A 382 -8.30 -17.74 14.81
C PRO A 382 -9.63 -17.64 14.05
N TYR A 383 -10.28 -18.75 13.81
CA TYR A 383 -11.55 -18.79 13.07
C TYR A 383 -12.71 -18.18 13.89
N LEU A 384 -12.73 -18.39 15.21
CA LEU A 384 -13.72 -17.75 16.09
C LEU A 384 -13.55 -16.23 16.11
N VAL A 385 -12.30 -15.75 16.22
CA VAL A 385 -12.05 -14.30 16.19
C VAL A 385 -12.39 -13.71 14.84
N VAL A 386 -12.01 -14.34 13.73
CA VAL A 386 -12.37 -13.90 12.39
C VAL A 386 -13.89 -13.86 12.21
N GLY A 387 -14.60 -14.91 12.62
CA GLY A 387 -16.07 -14.94 12.59
C GLY A 387 -16.70 -13.83 13.43
N PHE A 388 -16.14 -13.56 14.61
CA PHE A 388 -16.57 -12.47 15.48
C PHE A 388 -16.36 -11.09 14.83
N LEU A 389 -15.15 -10.78 14.33
CA LEU A 389 -14.88 -9.50 13.66
C LEU A 389 -15.74 -9.31 12.40
N PHE A 390 -15.94 -10.38 11.64
CA PHE A 390 -16.83 -10.35 10.48
C PHE A 390 -18.28 -10.10 10.90
N SER A 391 -18.77 -10.72 11.98
CA SER A 391 -20.13 -10.50 12.49
C SER A 391 -20.35 -9.05 12.94
N LEU A 392 -19.35 -8.42 13.58
CA LEU A 392 -19.40 -7.00 13.93
C LEU A 392 -19.51 -6.10 12.67
N MET A 393 -18.78 -6.43 11.62
CA MET A 393 -18.86 -5.69 10.34
C MET A 393 -20.24 -5.85 9.69
N VAL A 394 -20.79 -7.07 9.66
CA VAL A 394 -22.14 -7.32 9.12
C VAL A 394 -23.18 -6.56 9.93
N LEU A 395 -23.10 -6.61 11.26
CA LEU A 395 -24.01 -5.88 12.13
C LEU A 395 -23.96 -4.38 11.87
N TRP A 396 -22.77 -3.80 11.73
CA TRP A 396 -22.58 -2.40 11.39
C TRP A 396 -23.20 -2.05 10.02
N ILE A 397 -23.00 -2.88 8.98
CA ILE A 397 -23.57 -2.65 7.64
C ILE A 397 -25.11 -2.64 7.68
N VAL A 398 -25.72 -3.49 8.52
CA VAL A 398 -27.17 -3.62 8.62
C VAL A 398 -27.80 -2.51 9.46
N THR A 399 -27.08 -2.03 10.50
CA THR A 399 -27.65 -1.08 11.46
C THR A 399 -27.36 0.38 11.14
N GLU A 400 -26.23 0.69 10.51
CA GLU A 400 -25.82 2.06 10.22
C GLU A 400 -26.29 2.52 8.81
N PRO A 401 -27.05 3.63 8.69
CA PRO A 401 -27.69 4.02 7.41
C PRO A 401 -26.70 4.25 6.25
N ASN A 402 -25.50 4.74 6.53
CA ASN A 402 -24.49 5.06 5.51
C ASN A 402 -23.31 4.08 5.47
N ALA A 403 -23.40 2.95 6.19
CA ALA A 403 -22.31 2.00 6.32
C ALA A 403 -21.82 1.49 4.95
N TRP A 404 -22.75 1.16 4.06
CA TRP A 404 -22.42 0.65 2.74
C TRP A 404 -21.68 1.69 1.86
N GLN A 405 -22.08 2.96 1.92
CA GLN A 405 -21.41 4.05 1.20
C GLN A 405 -19.99 4.28 1.75
N ILE A 406 -19.84 4.26 3.07
CA ILE A 406 -18.55 4.40 3.74
C ILE A 406 -17.62 3.23 3.39
N LEU A 407 -18.15 2.00 3.44
CA LEU A 407 -17.36 0.81 3.05
C LEU A 407 -16.92 0.88 1.59
N LYS A 408 -17.80 1.26 0.65
CA LYS A 408 -17.45 1.46 -0.75
C LYS A 408 -16.35 2.50 -0.92
N LEU A 409 -16.44 3.63 -0.21
CA LEU A 409 -15.42 4.67 -0.23
C LEU A 409 -14.08 4.12 0.29
N GLY A 410 -14.08 3.42 1.41
CA GLY A 410 -12.86 2.79 1.94
C GLY A 410 -12.25 1.78 0.97
N LEU A 411 -13.06 0.90 0.39
CA LEU A 411 -12.61 -0.08 -0.59
C LEU A 411 -12.13 0.58 -1.89
N SER A 412 -12.66 1.75 -2.29
CA SER A 412 -12.14 2.48 -3.43
C SER A 412 -10.71 2.96 -3.21
N PHE A 413 -10.36 3.45 -2.01
CA PHE A 413 -8.97 3.78 -1.66
C PHE A 413 -8.06 2.54 -1.65
N VAL A 414 -8.56 1.41 -1.16
CA VAL A 414 -7.80 0.15 -1.23
C VAL A 414 -7.57 -0.25 -2.68
N SER A 415 -8.57 -0.11 -3.55
CA SER A 415 -8.51 -0.47 -4.97
C SER A 415 -7.47 0.36 -5.77
N ILE A 416 -7.12 1.58 -5.32
CA ILE A 416 -6.02 2.36 -5.90
C ILE A 416 -4.67 1.61 -5.80
N GLY A 417 -4.51 0.74 -4.82
CA GLY A 417 -3.35 -0.14 -4.72
C GLY A 417 -3.17 -1.07 -5.92
N ILE A 418 -4.24 -1.46 -6.61
CA ILE A 418 -4.17 -2.39 -7.75
C ILE A 418 -3.37 -1.78 -8.92
N PRO A 419 -3.73 -0.60 -9.48
CA PRO A 419 -2.93 0.00 -10.53
C PRO A 419 -1.52 0.39 -10.07
N ILE A 420 -1.34 0.78 -8.81
CA ILE A 420 -0.01 1.05 -8.26
C ILE A 420 0.85 -0.22 -8.26
N TYR A 421 0.30 -1.36 -7.81
CA TYR A 421 0.98 -2.65 -7.85
C TYR A 421 1.41 -3.02 -9.27
N LEU A 422 0.48 -2.91 -10.24
CA LEU A 422 0.77 -3.22 -11.64
C LEU A 422 1.88 -2.34 -12.21
N LEU A 423 1.84 -1.03 -11.92
CA LEU A 423 2.90 -0.09 -12.36
C LEU A 423 4.27 -0.44 -11.76
N LEU A 424 4.31 -0.81 -10.48
CA LEU A 424 5.55 -1.20 -9.80
C LEU A 424 6.11 -2.51 -10.34
N GLU A 425 5.25 -3.51 -10.57
CA GLU A 425 5.68 -4.79 -11.16
C GLU A 425 6.21 -4.59 -12.58
N ILE A 426 5.50 -3.83 -13.42
CA ILE A 426 5.98 -3.48 -14.77
C ILE A 426 7.34 -2.76 -14.72
N TYR A 427 7.54 -1.89 -13.73
CA TYR A 427 8.80 -1.14 -13.61
C TYR A 427 9.98 -1.98 -13.09
N TYR A 428 9.74 -2.91 -12.15
CA TYR A 428 10.81 -3.65 -11.46
C TYR A 428 11.00 -5.09 -11.93
N ASP A 429 10.00 -5.70 -12.56
CA ASP A 429 10.03 -7.09 -13.02
C ASP A 429 9.66 -7.18 -14.50
N PRO A 430 10.66 -7.21 -15.40
CA PRO A 430 10.42 -7.38 -16.83
C PRO A 430 9.66 -8.67 -17.18
N ASP A 431 9.87 -9.77 -16.45
CA ASP A 431 9.19 -11.05 -16.68
C ASP A 431 7.69 -10.99 -16.34
N PHE A 432 7.31 -10.04 -15.48
CA PHE A 432 5.90 -9.76 -15.18
C PHE A 432 5.15 -9.22 -16.40
N ILE A 433 5.82 -8.46 -17.26
CA ILE A 433 5.25 -7.94 -18.51
C ILE A 433 4.80 -9.10 -19.40
N VAL A 434 5.62 -10.16 -19.50
CA VAL A 434 5.27 -11.35 -20.28
C VAL A 434 4.00 -12.02 -19.74
N LYS A 435 3.92 -12.20 -18.41
CA LYS A 435 2.73 -12.78 -17.75
C LYS A 435 1.48 -11.92 -17.94
N VAL A 436 1.64 -10.60 -17.90
CA VAL A 436 0.54 -9.66 -18.15
C VAL A 436 0.11 -9.71 -19.61
N ASN A 437 1.05 -9.72 -20.56
CA ASN A 437 0.76 -9.86 -21.98
C ASN A 437 0.06 -11.18 -22.27
N ASP A 438 0.53 -12.30 -21.73
CA ASP A 438 -0.14 -13.59 -21.82
C ASP A 438 -1.58 -13.55 -21.29
N SER A 439 -1.79 -12.88 -20.14
CA SER A 439 -3.13 -12.76 -19.55
C SER A 439 -4.06 -11.87 -20.37
N LEU A 440 -3.51 -10.86 -21.03
CA LEU A 440 -4.23 -9.88 -21.85
C LEU A 440 -4.27 -10.21 -23.34
N ALA A 441 -3.66 -11.32 -23.79
CA ALA A 441 -3.54 -11.65 -25.22
C ALA A 441 -4.90 -11.61 -25.97
N TYR A 442 -5.97 -12.17 -25.39
CA TYR A 442 -7.29 -12.09 -25.99
C TYR A 442 -7.89 -10.67 -25.95
N PHE A 443 -7.60 -9.89 -24.93
CA PHE A 443 -8.01 -8.49 -24.86
C PHE A 443 -7.26 -7.65 -25.90
N THR A 444 -5.96 -7.91 -26.10
CA THR A 444 -5.15 -7.31 -27.16
C THR A 444 -5.73 -7.62 -28.54
N LEU A 445 -6.18 -8.85 -28.76
CA LEU A 445 -6.86 -9.24 -30.00
C LEU A 445 -8.18 -8.46 -30.22
N LEU A 446 -8.98 -8.25 -29.17
CA LEU A 446 -10.22 -7.48 -29.25
C LEU A 446 -9.96 -5.99 -29.52
N THR A 447 -8.88 -5.45 -28.98
CA THR A 447 -8.52 -4.03 -29.07
C THR A 447 -7.49 -3.72 -30.16
N GLU A 448 -7.09 -4.71 -30.97
CA GLU A 448 -6.04 -4.56 -32.01
C GLU A 448 -6.24 -3.37 -32.96
N LYS A 449 -7.50 -3.06 -33.30
CA LYS A 449 -7.84 -1.94 -34.20
C LYS A 449 -7.60 -0.57 -33.55
N ILE A 450 -7.60 -0.50 -32.22
CA ILE A 450 -7.34 0.70 -31.43
C ILE A 450 -5.83 0.81 -31.16
N ILE A 451 -5.20 -0.29 -30.78
CA ILE A 451 -3.77 -0.35 -30.45
C ILE A 451 -2.93 -0.10 -31.70
N LEU A 452 -3.25 -0.81 -32.80
CA LEU A 452 -2.54 -0.69 -34.07
C LEU A 452 -3.52 -0.40 -35.23
N PRO A 453 -4.00 0.84 -35.38
CA PRO A 453 -5.01 1.20 -36.36
C PRO A 453 -4.48 1.11 -37.80
N LYS A 454 -5.38 0.90 -38.75
CA LYS A 454 -5.05 0.75 -40.20
C LYS A 454 -4.14 1.85 -40.75
N PRO A 455 -4.31 3.15 -40.43
CA PRO A 455 -3.40 4.20 -40.92
C PRO A 455 -1.95 4.00 -40.50
N VAL A 456 -1.70 3.58 -39.26
CA VAL A 456 -0.35 3.30 -38.73
C VAL A 456 0.27 2.11 -39.46
N ARG A 457 -0.48 1.02 -39.64
CA ARG A 457 -0.01 -0.16 -40.40
C ARG A 457 0.30 0.16 -41.87
N LYS A 458 -0.57 0.93 -42.51
CA LYS A 458 -0.33 1.38 -43.92
C LYS A 458 0.94 2.22 -44.03
N GLU A 459 1.21 3.07 -43.05
CA GLU A 459 2.43 3.87 -43.03
C GLU A 459 3.68 3.00 -42.86
N ILE A 460 3.64 2.01 -41.91
CA ILE A 460 4.74 1.05 -41.78
C ILE A 460 5.04 0.36 -43.11
N LEU A 461 4.03 -0.11 -43.82
CA LEU A 461 4.19 -0.72 -45.12
C LEU A 461 4.77 0.27 -46.17
N THR A 462 4.35 1.53 -46.13
CA THR A 462 4.88 2.57 -47.01
C THR A 462 6.36 2.85 -46.74
N LEU A 463 6.77 2.90 -45.46
CA LEU A 463 8.17 3.08 -45.06
C LEU A 463 9.04 1.87 -45.44
N LEU A 464 8.52 0.65 -45.29
CA LEU A 464 9.18 -0.56 -45.79
C LEU A 464 9.33 -0.56 -47.32
N GLY A 465 8.37 0.03 -48.03
CA GLY A 465 8.34 0.10 -49.48
C GLY A 465 8.04 -1.25 -50.15
N ASN A 466 8.69 -1.57 -51.28
CA ASN A 466 8.46 -2.84 -51.95
C ASN A 466 9.14 -4.00 -51.21
N ILE A 467 8.32 -4.85 -50.58
CA ILE A 467 8.75 -6.02 -49.82
C ILE A 467 8.41 -7.35 -50.50
N ARG A 468 7.96 -7.34 -51.73
CA ARG A 468 7.67 -8.55 -52.53
C ARG A 468 8.92 -9.41 -52.66
N ASN A 469 8.77 -10.71 -52.47
CA ASN A 469 9.85 -11.71 -52.51
C ASN A 469 10.97 -11.48 -51.48
N LYS A 470 10.76 -10.65 -50.45
CA LYS A 470 11.75 -10.35 -49.43
C LYS A 470 11.52 -11.18 -48.17
N THR A 471 12.61 -11.41 -47.46
CA THR A 471 12.60 -12.01 -46.13
C THR A 471 12.60 -10.90 -45.08
N LEU A 472 11.65 -10.93 -44.15
CA LEU A 472 11.48 -9.92 -43.10
C LEU A 472 11.59 -10.55 -41.72
N LEU A 473 12.11 -9.77 -40.79
CA LEU A 473 11.96 -10.00 -39.36
C LEU A 473 10.90 -9.07 -38.77
N GLU A 474 9.87 -9.60 -38.18
CA GLU A 474 8.97 -8.88 -37.31
C GLU A 474 9.35 -9.19 -35.85
N PHE A 475 9.97 -8.20 -35.20
CA PHE A 475 10.49 -8.30 -33.85
C PHE A 475 9.46 -7.78 -32.85
N GLY A 476 8.71 -8.69 -32.20
CA GLY A 476 7.53 -8.41 -31.39
C GLY A 476 6.25 -8.40 -32.22
N CYS A 477 5.73 -9.57 -32.56
CA CYS A 477 4.56 -9.67 -33.45
C CYS A 477 3.23 -9.60 -32.71
N SER A 478 3.23 -9.73 -31.37
CA SER A 478 2.03 -9.80 -30.53
C SER A 478 0.98 -10.77 -31.12
N VAL A 479 -0.29 -10.40 -31.15
CA VAL A 479 -1.39 -11.23 -31.70
C VAL A 479 -1.42 -11.30 -33.25
N GLY A 480 -0.34 -10.88 -33.92
CA GLY A 480 -0.15 -11.02 -35.35
C GLY A 480 -0.91 -10.02 -36.23
N THR A 481 -1.22 -8.84 -35.71
CA THR A 481 -2.00 -7.83 -36.43
C THR A 481 -1.26 -7.25 -37.62
N LEU A 482 0.04 -6.89 -37.45
CA LEU A 482 0.88 -6.46 -38.57
C LEU A 482 1.36 -7.66 -39.40
N THR A 483 1.63 -8.81 -38.75
CA THR A 483 2.04 -10.05 -39.42
C THR A 483 1.12 -10.43 -40.58
N LEU A 484 -0.21 -10.23 -40.42
CA LEU A 484 -1.18 -10.47 -41.48
C LEU A 484 -0.95 -9.57 -42.72
N ASP A 485 -0.69 -8.29 -42.47
CA ASP A 485 -0.45 -7.35 -43.59
C ASP A 485 0.91 -7.64 -44.25
N LEU A 486 1.93 -7.99 -43.46
CA LEU A 486 3.23 -8.39 -44.00
C LEU A 486 3.11 -9.68 -44.82
N ALA A 487 2.37 -10.68 -44.34
CA ALA A 487 2.17 -11.95 -45.00
C ALA A 487 1.58 -11.79 -46.42
N GLU A 488 0.68 -10.84 -46.63
CA GLU A 488 0.09 -10.57 -47.94
C GLU A 488 1.08 -9.82 -48.87
N ASN A 489 1.87 -8.90 -48.30
CA ASN A 489 2.72 -8.01 -49.11
C ASN A 489 4.07 -8.63 -49.51
N VAL A 490 4.54 -9.71 -48.84
CA VAL A 490 5.80 -10.40 -49.21
C VAL A 490 5.61 -11.45 -50.31
N LYS A 491 4.38 -11.81 -50.67
CA LYS A 491 4.08 -12.79 -51.73
C LYS A 491 4.61 -12.33 -53.12
N PRO A 492 4.93 -13.33 -54.01
CA PRO A 492 4.71 -14.77 -53.88
C PRO A 492 5.83 -15.54 -53.17
N GLY A 493 7.07 -15.05 -53.13
CA GLY A 493 8.26 -15.79 -52.71
C GLY A 493 8.88 -15.37 -51.38
N GLY A 494 8.36 -14.31 -50.73
CA GLY A 494 8.93 -13.78 -49.51
C GLY A 494 8.55 -14.58 -48.26
N ARG A 495 9.28 -14.35 -47.13
CA ARG A 495 9.05 -14.97 -45.83
C ARG A 495 9.01 -13.93 -44.71
N VAL A 496 8.31 -14.20 -43.62
CA VAL A 496 8.33 -13.39 -42.41
C VAL A 496 8.68 -14.28 -41.24
N TYR A 497 9.71 -13.90 -40.51
CA TYR A 497 10.07 -14.43 -39.22
C TYR A 497 9.42 -13.55 -38.15
N ALA A 498 8.43 -14.06 -37.47
CA ALA A 498 7.68 -13.32 -36.45
C ALA A 498 8.06 -13.84 -35.07
N THR A 499 8.65 -12.98 -34.25
CA THR A 499 9.10 -13.34 -32.90
C THR A 499 8.30 -12.63 -31.84
N ASP A 500 8.08 -13.25 -30.69
CA ASP A 500 7.48 -12.62 -29.52
C ASP A 500 7.89 -13.32 -28.23
N LEU A 501 7.75 -12.61 -27.11
CA LEU A 501 7.98 -13.09 -25.75
C LEU A 501 6.81 -13.92 -25.21
N SER A 502 5.59 -13.62 -25.67
CA SER A 502 4.35 -14.20 -25.16
C SER A 502 3.98 -15.46 -25.97
N GLU A 503 3.95 -16.60 -25.30
CA GLU A 503 3.54 -17.86 -25.90
C GLU A 503 2.08 -17.82 -26.38
N LYS A 504 1.19 -17.16 -25.61
CA LYS A 504 -0.23 -17.03 -25.99
C LYS A 504 -0.44 -16.13 -27.18
N ASP A 505 0.28 -15.01 -27.28
CA ASP A 505 0.24 -14.13 -28.44
C ASP A 505 0.66 -14.87 -29.70
N LEU A 506 1.75 -15.66 -29.60
CA LEU A 506 2.23 -16.51 -30.70
C LEU A 506 1.23 -17.59 -31.09
N MET A 507 0.58 -18.23 -30.11
CA MET A 507 -0.49 -19.21 -30.39
C MET A 507 -1.66 -18.56 -31.17
N ILE A 508 -2.07 -17.36 -30.77
CA ILE A 508 -3.11 -16.60 -31.48
C ILE A 508 -2.65 -16.28 -32.90
N THR A 509 -1.41 -15.79 -33.05
CA THR A 509 -0.80 -15.45 -34.33
C THR A 509 -0.72 -16.68 -35.24
N HIS A 510 -0.24 -17.82 -34.72
CA HIS A 510 -0.18 -19.08 -35.47
C HIS A 510 -1.57 -19.52 -35.99
N ASN A 511 -2.59 -19.47 -35.13
CA ASN A 511 -3.96 -19.82 -35.51
C ASN A 511 -4.50 -18.89 -36.60
N ARG A 512 -4.16 -17.59 -36.55
CA ARG A 512 -4.59 -16.61 -37.55
C ARG A 512 -3.90 -16.84 -38.89
N MET A 513 -2.60 -17.14 -38.89
CA MET A 513 -1.84 -17.45 -40.10
C MET A 513 -2.31 -18.74 -40.77
N THR A 514 -2.52 -19.80 -39.99
CA THR A 514 -3.00 -21.10 -40.45
C THR A 514 -4.38 -21.00 -41.07
N LYS A 515 -5.33 -20.31 -40.41
CA LYS A 515 -6.70 -20.09 -40.93
C LYS A 515 -6.72 -19.35 -42.28
N ARG A 516 -5.71 -18.52 -42.57
CA ARG A 516 -5.61 -17.77 -43.85
C ARG A 516 -4.65 -18.41 -44.86
N GLY A 517 -4.09 -19.57 -44.57
CA GLY A 517 -3.21 -20.31 -45.45
C GLY A 517 -1.83 -19.67 -45.67
N HIS A 518 -1.36 -18.84 -44.74
CA HIS A 518 -0.04 -18.18 -44.80
C HIS A 518 1.09 -19.09 -44.31
N ARG A 519 1.48 -20.11 -45.06
CA ARG A 519 2.54 -21.08 -44.70
C ARG A 519 3.97 -20.53 -44.77
N HIS A 520 4.18 -19.33 -45.29
CA HIS A 520 5.48 -18.64 -45.45
C HIS A 520 5.82 -17.78 -44.22
N ILE A 521 5.00 -17.82 -43.17
CA ILE A 521 5.26 -17.15 -41.89
C ILE A 521 5.84 -18.17 -40.92
N ILE A 522 7.00 -17.83 -40.35
CA ILE A 522 7.73 -18.66 -39.40
C ILE A 522 7.61 -17.97 -38.03
N ILE A 523 7.00 -18.62 -37.09
CA ILE A 523 6.73 -18.08 -35.75
C ILE A 523 7.75 -18.66 -34.78
N ILE A 524 8.43 -17.79 -34.02
CA ILE A 524 9.50 -18.16 -33.08
C ILE A 524 9.21 -17.55 -31.71
N HIS A 525 9.13 -18.39 -30.69
CA HIS A 525 9.08 -17.95 -29.30
C HIS A 525 10.48 -17.66 -28.77
N ASP A 526 10.71 -16.47 -28.23
CA ASP A 526 11.98 -16.07 -27.65
C ASP A 526 11.81 -15.40 -26.28
N GLU A 527 11.95 -16.16 -25.23
CA GLU A 527 11.88 -15.67 -23.83
C GLU A 527 12.96 -14.62 -23.51
N HIS A 528 14.01 -14.52 -24.34
CA HIS A 528 15.14 -13.61 -24.14
C HIS A 528 15.16 -12.43 -25.13
N GLN A 529 14.07 -12.20 -25.85
CA GLN A 529 13.95 -11.16 -26.88
C GLN A 529 14.25 -9.74 -26.35
N VAL A 530 14.08 -9.49 -25.06
CA VAL A 530 14.43 -8.19 -24.43
C VAL A 530 15.95 -7.92 -24.42
N ASN A 531 16.78 -8.95 -24.59
CA ASN A 531 18.25 -8.87 -24.45
C ASN A 531 19.02 -9.31 -25.70
N ARG A 532 18.34 -9.90 -26.71
CA ARG A 532 18.98 -10.42 -27.91
C ARG A 532 17.99 -10.58 -29.05
N VAL A 533 18.53 -10.82 -30.25
CA VAL A 533 17.78 -11.38 -31.38
C VAL A 533 17.94 -12.90 -31.36
N HIS A 534 16.87 -13.66 -31.69
CA HIS A 534 16.93 -15.13 -31.66
C HIS A 534 17.97 -15.65 -32.65
N PRO A 535 18.85 -16.58 -32.25
CA PRO A 535 19.98 -17.03 -33.08
C PRO A 535 19.56 -17.79 -34.35
N ASP A 536 18.37 -18.39 -34.40
CA ASP A 536 17.87 -19.12 -35.56
C ASP A 536 17.28 -18.20 -36.67
N ILE A 537 17.33 -16.89 -36.49
CA ILE A 537 16.86 -15.95 -37.50
C ILE A 537 17.96 -15.80 -38.59
N PRO A 538 17.64 -16.17 -39.83
CA PRO A 538 18.60 -16.02 -40.91
C PRO A 538 18.77 -14.53 -41.31
N PRO A 539 19.74 -14.19 -42.16
CA PRO A 539 19.81 -12.85 -42.76
C PRO A 539 18.48 -12.45 -43.38
N VAL A 540 18.06 -11.21 -43.16
CA VAL A 540 16.75 -10.67 -43.57
C VAL A 540 16.95 -9.36 -44.39
N ASP A 541 16.04 -9.07 -45.31
CA ASP A 541 16.09 -7.87 -46.11
C ASP A 541 15.64 -6.60 -45.39
N ALA A 542 14.76 -6.77 -44.39
CA ALA A 542 14.30 -5.67 -43.56
C ALA A 542 13.81 -6.16 -42.20
N ILE A 543 13.82 -5.25 -41.22
CA ILE A 543 13.34 -5.49 -39.85
C ILE A 543 12.22 -4.50 -39.55
N VAL A 544 11.15 -5.00 -38.97
CA VAL A 544 10.06 -4.21 -38.43
C VAL A 544 9.81 -4.59 -36.97
N SER A 545 9.52 -3.61 -36.11
CA SER A 545 9.18 -3.83 -34.71
C SER A 545 8.13 -2.84 -34.24
N ILE A 546 7.19 -3.31 -33.43
CA ILE A 546 6.14 -2.46 -32.86
C ILE A 546 6.05 -2.70 -31.36
N GLY A 547 6.19 -1.63 -30.58
CA GLY A 547 6.01 -1.64 -29.14
C GLY A 547 7.07 -2.40 -28.33
N MET A 548 8.19 -2.80 -28.97
CA MET A 548 9.24 -3.60 -28.31
C MET A 548 10.43 -2.79 -27.82
N MET A 549 10.67 -1.62 -28.42
CA MET A 549 11.87 -0.83 -28.11
C MET A 549 11.91 -0.37 -26.65
N GLY A 550 10.76 -0.02 -26.09
CA GLY A 550 10.63 0.37 -24.69
C GLY A 550 10.95 -0.74 -23.68
N TYR A 551 10.90 -1.99 -24.10
CA TYR A 551 11.15 -3.16 -23.25
C TYR A 551 12.60 -3.67 -23.30
N LEU A 552 13.41 -3.22 -24.27
CA LEU A 552 14.78 -3.69 -24.42
C LEU A 552 15.64 -3.28 -23.21
N GLN A 553 16.31 -4.26 -22.61
CA GLN A 553 17.23 -4.03 -21.49
C GLN A 553 18.60 -3.53 -21.98
N ASP A 554 19.13 -4.12 -23.06
CA ASP A 554 20.36 -3.67 -23.72
C ASP A 554 20.08 -3.32 -25.18
N VAL A 555 19.55 -2.10 -25.41
CA VAL A 555 19.20 -1.61 -26.73
C VAL A 555 20.38 -1.62 -27.69
N LYS A 556 21.59 -1.26 -27.20
CA LYS A 556 22.80 -1.19 -28.06
C LYS A 556 23.19 -2.57 -28.55
N LYS A 557 23.11 -3.58 -27.71
CA LYS A 557 23.42 -4.96 -28.09
C LYS A 557 22.43 -5.47 -29.13
N VAL A 558 21.13 -5.34 -28.86
CA VAL A 558 20.07 -5.82 -29.76
C VAL A 558 20.16 -5.14 -31.13
N LEU A 559 20.38 -3.82 -31.17
CA LEU A 559 20.56 -3.10 -32.46
C LEU A 559 21.82 -3.55 -33.22
N ARG A 560 22.92 -3.90 -32.54
CA ARG A 560 24.10 -4.46 -33.19
C ARG A 560 23.82 -5.85 -33.78
N GLU A 561 23.14 -6.72 -33.04
CA GLU A 561 22.71 -8.02 -33.56
C GLU A 561 21.79 -7.88 -34.76
N MET A 562 20.83 -6.93 -34.73
CA MET A 562 19.97 -6.62 -35.87
C MET A 562 20.76 -6.11 -37.06
N LYS A 563 21.81 -5.30 -36.83
CA LYS A 563 22.70 -4.84 -37.92
C LYS A 563 23.35 -5.99 -38.68
N GLU A 564 23.77 -7.04 -37.99
CA GLU A 564 24.40 -8.19 -38.61
C GLU A 564 23.43 -8.97 -39.52
N LEU A 565 22.14 -8.96 -39.20
CA LEU A 565 21.11 -9.67 -39.96
C LEU A 565 20.69 -8.96 -41.24
N VAL A 566 20.88 -7.63 -41.35
CA VAL A 566 20.39 -6.83 -42.48
C VAL A 566 21.52 -6.49 -43.43
N PRO A 567 21.35 -6.62 -44.77
CA PRO A 567 22.36 -6.19 -45.76
C PRO A 567 22.51 -4.66 -45.78
N TYR A 568 23.60 -4.16 -46.33
CA TYR A 568 23.74 -2.72 -46.58
C TYR A 568 22.60 -2.19 -47.43
N GLY A 569 22.01 -1.05 -47.01
CA GLY A 569 20.81 -0.51 -47.60
C GLY A 569 19.51 -1.22 -47.22
N GLY A 570 19.59 -2.30 -46.41
CA GLY A 570 18.43 -2.96 -45.86
C GLY A 570 17.68 -2.06 -44.90
N LYS A 571 16.35 -2.14 -44.89
CA LYS A 571 15.46 -1.23 -44.18
C LYS A 571 15.15 -1.66 -42.78
N ILE A 572 15.00 -0.68 -41.89
CA ILE A 572 14.45 -0.87 -40.55
C ILE A 572 13.29 0.09 -40.33
N VAL A 573 12.22 -0.38 -39.71
CA VAL A 573 11.07 0.42 -39.32
C VAL A 573 10.63 -0.01 -37.89
N PHE A 574 10.84 0.88 -36.95
CA PHE A 574 10.42 0.67 -35.55
C PHE A 574 9.33 1.67 -35.22
N VAL A 575 8.29 1.20 -34.55
CA VAL A 575 7.21 2.03 -34.00
C VAL A 575 7.05 1.73 -32.55
N ASP A 576 7.06 2.76 -31.70
CA ASP A 576 6.82 2.59 -30.29
C ASP A 576 5.77 3.57 -29.78
N TYR A 577 5.25 3.25 -28.58
CA TYR A 577 4.21 4.01 -27.90
C TYR A 577 4.83 4.90 -26.83
N VAL A 578 4.53 6.19 -26.86
CA VAL A 578 5.04 7.19 -25.91
C VAL A 578 3.90 8.07 -25.39
N ASP A 579 4.16 8.79 -24.31
CA ASP A 579 3.23 9.77 -23.71
C ASP A 579 1.84 9.19 -23.39
N PHE A 580 1.81 7.99 -22.79
CA PHE A 580 0.56 7.35 -22.37
C PHE A 580 -0.25 8.26 -21.46
N PHE A 581 -1.45 8.64 -21.89
CA PHE A 581 -2.36 9.56 -21.20
C PHE A 581 -1.69 10.89 -20.77
N LYS A 582 -0.50 11.22 -21.28
CA LYS A 582 0.37 12.32 -20.84
C LYS A 582 0.77 12.26 -19.35
N MET A 583 0.66 11.11 -18.73
CA MET A 583 0.93 10.90 -17.30
C MET A 583 2.06 9.89 -17.03
N ILE A 584 2.23 8.89 -17.88
CA ILE A 584 3.25 7.87 -17.70
C ILE A 584 4.56 8.35 -18.33
N PRO A 585 5.67 8.43 -17.57
CA PRO A 585 6.95 8.83 -18.10
C PRO A 585 7.47 7.82 -19.14
N ASN A 586 7.98 8.31 -20.24
CA ASN A 586 8.62 7.49 -21.27
C ASN A 586 9.95 6.94 -20.76
N VAL A 587 10.39 5.83 -21.34
CA VAL A 587 11.77 5.36 -21.17
C VAL A 587 12.71 6.50 -21.62
N ALA A 588 13.75 6.80 -20.82
CA ALA A 588 14.55 8.01 -20.94
C ALA A 588 15.08 8.26 -22.37
N TRP A 589 15.57 7.20 -23.04
CA TRP A 589 16.13 7.33 -24.38
C TRP A 589 15.08 7.49 -25.50
N LEU A 590 13.81 7.08 -25.30
CA LEU A 590 12.69 7.29 -26.24
C LEU A 590 12.08 8.70 -26.14
N SER A 591 12.41 9.45 -25.10
CA SER A 591 11.84 10.78 -24.87
C SER A 591 12.41 11.85 -25.79
N ASN A 592 13.65 11.68 -26.30
CA ASN A 592 14.36 12.67 -27.09
C ASN A 592 14.80 12.09 -28.44
N ASP A 593 14.39 12.74 -29.56
CA ASP A 593 14.66 12.30 -30.91
C ASP A 593 16.16 12.25 -31.21
N ALA A 594 16.93 13.24 -30.76
CA ALA A 594 18.38 13.27 -30.94
C ALA A 594 19.08 12.08 -30.20
N THR A 595 18.55 11.65 -29.07
CA THR A 595 19.08 10.49 -28.35
C THR A 595 18.78 9.20 -29.11
N ILE A 596 17.58 9.07 -29.69
CA ILE A 596 17.18 7.94 -30.51
C ILE A 596 18.10 7.85 -31.75
N GLU A 597 18.22 8.95 -32.47
CA GLU A 597 19.08 9.00 -33.68
C GLU A 597 20.53 8.65 -33.38
N LYS A 598 21.08 9.20 -32.28
CA LYS A 598 22.44 8.90 -31.82
C LYS A 598 22.63 7.42 -31.56
N LEU A 599 21.69 6.79 -30.85
CA LEU A 599 21.74 5.39 -30.43
C LEU A 599 21.71 4.44 -31.66
N PHE A 600 20.84 4.72 -32.62
CA PHE A 600 20.77 3.96 -33.86
C PHE A 600 22.00 4.18 -34.75
N ARG A 601 22.53 5.40 -34.81
CA ARG A 601 23.75 5.74 -35.56
C ARG A 601 24.98 5.02 -34.98
N GLU A 602 25.12 4.98 -33.63
CA GLU A 602 26.17 4.21 -32.98
C GLU A 602 26.07 2.71 -33.27
N ALA A 603 24.87 2.20 -33.54
CA ALA A 603 24.65 0.81 -33.94
C ALA A 603 24.88 0.59 -35.47
N GLY A 604 25.11 1.67 -36.28
CA GLY A 604 25.38 1.60 -37.72
C GLY A 604 24.17 1.72 -38.62
N PHE A 605 23.09 2.35 -38.14
CA PHE A 605 21.89 2.67 -38.91
C PHE A 605 21.79 4.18 -39.14
N SER A 606 21.40 4.59 -40.34
CA SER A 606 20.98 5.95 -40.63
C SER A 606 19.47 6.03 -40.56
N VAL A 607 18.94 6.76 -39.59
CA VAL A 607 17.50 6.79 -39.29
C VAL A 607 16.95 8.21 -39.23
N PHE A 608 15.64 8.30 -39.46
CA PHE A 608 14.79 9.45 -39.20
C PHE A 608 13.81 9.10 -38.08
N VAL A 609 13.50 10.11 -37.29
CA VAL A 609 12.52 9.99 -36.19
C VAL A 609 11.34 10.89 -36.48
N THR A 610 10.12 10.36 -36.42
CA THR A 610 8.89 11.15 -36.57
C THR A 610 7.88 10.76 -35.51
N ARG A 611 7.11 11.74 -34.99
CA ARG A 611 6.10 11.52 -33.97
C ARG A 611 4.71 11.79 -34.51
N LYS A 612 3.75 10.92 -34.18
CA LYS A 612 2.34 11.08 -34.54
C LYS A 612 1.44 10.98 -33.33
N LYS A 613 0.45 11.85 -33.29
CA LYS A 613 -0.56 11.82 -32.20
C LYS A 613 -1.50 10.64 -32.41
N GLY A 614 -1.71 9.87 -31.33
CA GLY A 614 -2.75 8.87 -31.20
C GLY A 614 -3.84 9.29 -30.22
N LEU A 615 -4.79 8.40 -29.96
CA LEU A 615 -5.93 8.68 -29.08
C LEU A 615 -5.51 8.70 -27.60
N PHE A 616 -4.78 7.67 -27.15
CA PHE A 616 -4.35 7.48 -25.77
C PHE A 616 -2.85 7.64 -25.56
N TRP A 617 -2.08 7.62 -26.64
CA TRP A 617 -0.60 7.73 -26.69
C TRP A 617 -0.18 8.37 -27.98
N ASN A 618 1.10 8.74 -28.07
CA ASN A 618 1.72 9.14 -29.31
C ASN A 618 2.54 7.98 -29.89
N TYR A 619 2.70 7.94 -31.21
CA TYR A 619 3.56 6.98 -31.89
C TYR A 619 4.89 7.67 -32.24
N VAL A 620 6.01 6.98 -31.93
CA VAL A 620 7.34 7.34 -32.39
C VAL A 620 7.72 6.35 -33.47
N PHE A 621 7.95 6.85 -34.68
CA PHE A 621 8.46 6.09 -35.83
C PHE A 621 9.96 6.33 -35.93
N VAL A 622 10.76 5.28 -35.92
CA VAL A 622 12.20 5.30 -36.21
C VAL A 622 12.43 4.44 -37.44
N TYR A 623 12.79 5.05 -38.55
CA TYR A 623 12.91 4.33 -39.79
C TYR A 623 14.15 4.77 -40.56
N GLY A 624 14.74 3.84 -41.29
CA GLY A 624 15.96 4.13 -42.06
C GLY A 624 16.58 2.87 -42.65
N ILE A 625 17.89 2.93 -42.88
CA ILE A 625 18.66 1.88 -43.55
C ILE A 625 19.98 1.59 -42.79
N LYS A 626 20.51 0.37 -42.99
CA LYS A 626 21.89 0.07 -42.58
C LYS A 626 22.85 0.85 -43.50
N SER A 627 23.67 1.71 -42.89
CA SER A 627 24.63 2.57 -43.59
C SER A 627 25.95 1.86 -43.92
N GLN A 628 26.57 2.18 -45.04
CA GLN A 628 27.89 1.69 -45.44
C GLN A 628 29.06 2.47 -44.83
N ARG A 629 28.82 3.68 -44.33
CA ARG A 629 29.86 4.55 -43.74
C ARG A 629 29.48 5.01 -42.36
N ASP A 630 30.46 5.05 -41.45
CA ASP A 630 30.40 5.86 -40.27
C ASP A 630 30.32 7.32 -40.72
N ILE A 631 29.11 7.92 -40.67
CA ILE A 631 28.93 9.33 -41.05
C ILE A 631 29.48 10.13 -39.87
N PRO A 632 30.57 10.95 -40.09
CA PRO A 632 31.09 11.78 -39.01
C PRO A 632 30.01 12.75 -38.51
N TYR A 633 30.05 13.07 -37.25
CA TYR A 633 29.23 14.14 -36.68
C TYR A 633 29.55 15.45 -37.43
N VAL A 634 28.56 16.09 -38.02
CA VAL A 634 28.55 17.49 -38.42
C VAL A 634 27.72 18.26 -37.41
#